data_b5ec53d69a7a0216c01cac6391fcabe8
#
_entry.id   b5ec53d69a7a0216c01cac6391fcabe8
#
_cell.length_a   1.000
_cell.length_b   1.000
_cell.length_c   1.000
_cell.angle_alpha   90.00
_cell.angle_beta   90.00
_cell.angle_gamma   90.00
#
_symmetry.space_group_name_H-M   'P 1'
#
loop_
_entity.id
_entity.type
_entity.pdbx_description
1 polymer ?
#
loop_
_entity_poly.entity_id
_entity_poly.type
_entity_poly.pdbx_seq_one_letter_code
_entity_poly.pdbx_strand_id
1 'polypeptide(L)'
;TDATADYYTAIKMGDVDLSLTAGGTSFELDGTLSIDTFDRNGVASPTGATPGERLDWSTAFDFDSDGTADTFDPGAELPTPQDLTIDFTDSLQYRLSGSVTGDGNDLDGNPGTVFLNAGDVSFAGSAEFALSRWTVDATHSSGVLTDTTLDSYAFSLNDVTLEVDSVATFSVTGAVGFAKVTPTDATADYYTAIKMGDVD
;
A
#
# COMPACT_ATOMS: atom_id res chain seq x y z
N THR A 1 -27.93 21.29 1.36
CA THR A 1 -26.48 21.00 1.22
C THR A 1 -25.81 22.24 0.66
N ASP A 2 -24.79 22.74 1.36
CA ASP A 2 -23.95 23.83 0.87
C ASP A 2 -23.11 23.30 -0.32
N ALA A 3 -23.35 23.89 -1.50
CA ALA A 3 -22.64 23.48 -2.73
C ALA A 3 -21.15 23.91 -2.75
N THR A 4 -20.71 24.63 -1.71
CA THR A 4 -19.32 25.11 -1.57
C THR A 4 -18.55 24.38 -0.48
N ALA A 5 -19.21 23.50 0.30
CA ALA A 5 -18.57 22.76 1.36
C ALA A 5 -17.70 21.63 0.80
N ASP A 6 -16.55 21.40 1.44
CA ASP A 6 -15.71 20.24 1.15
C ASP A 6 -16.46 18.94 1.48
N TYR A 7 -16.12 17.89 0.77
CA TYR A 7 -16.60 16.55 1.07
C TYR A 7 -15.43 15.61 1.37
N TYR A 8 -15.70 14.70 2.28
CA TYR A 8 -14.71 13.77 2.85
C TYR A 8 -15.04 12.36 2.43
N THR A 9 -14.02 11.59 2.13
CA THR A 9 -14.17 10.20 1.72
C THR A 9 -13.19 9.33 2.47
N ALA A 10 -13.65 8.17 2.92
CA ALA A 10 -12.80 7.12 3.44
C ALA A 10 -13.02 5.84 2.63
N ILE A 11 -11.96 5.11 2.37
CA ILE A 11 -11.99 3.77 1.81
C ILE A 11 -11.17 2.90 2.73
N LYS A 12 -11.75 1.78 3.15
CA LYS A 12 -11.04 0.71 3.87
C LYS A 12 -11.28 -0.60 3.16
N MET A 13 -10.22 -1.34 2.94
CA MET A 13 -10.24 -2.65 2.34
C MET A 13 -9.19 -3.52 3.05
N GLY A 14 -9.51 -4.76 3.30
CA GLY A 14 -8.58 -5.76 3.84
C GLY A 14 -8.92 -7.14 3.34
N ASP A 15 -7.94 -8.03 3.38
CA ASP A 15 -8.06 -9.44 3.06
C ASP A 15 -8.67 -9.71 1.67
N VAL A 16 -8.18 -9.01 0.65
CA VAL A 16 -8.63 -9.18 -0.74
C VAL A 16 -7.58 -9.97 -1.52
N ASP A 17 -7.95 -11.14 -1.97
CA ASP A 17 -7.13 -11.97 -2.86
C ASP A 17 -7.57 -11.83 -4.31
N LEU A 18 -6.60 -11.61 -5.18
CA LEU A 18 -6.78 -11.50 -6.62
C LEU A 18 -5.93 -12.59 -7.29
N SER A 19 -6.58 -13.60 -7.85
CA SER A 19 -5.88 -14.57 -8.71
C SER A 19 -5.55 -13.93 -10.06
N LEU A 20 -4.32 -14.09 -10.47
CA LEU A 20 -3.81 -13.62 -11.74
C LEU A 20 -3.34 -14.82 -12.56
N THR A 21 -4.04 -15.12 -13.66
CA THR A 21 -3.65 -16.16 -14.60
C THR A 21 -3.74 -15.57 -16.00
N ALA A 22 -2.62 -15.56 -16.71
CA ALA A 22 -2.57 -15.11 -18.09
C ALA A 22 -1.48 -15.84 -18.86
N GLY A 23 -1.73 -16.22 -20.10
CA GLY A 23 -0.70 -16.80 -20.93
C GLY A 23 -1.17 -17.94 -21.82
N GLY A 24 -0.20 -18.70 -22.31
CA GLY A 24 -0.36 -19.83 -23.22
C GLY A 24 0.92 -20.63 -23.29
N THR A 25 1.14 -21.39 -24.36
CA THR A 25 2.26 -22.35 -24.48
C THR A 25 3.68 -21.72 -24.47
N SER A 26 3.80 -20.41 -24.65
CA SER A 26 5.12 -19.74 -24.74
C SER A 26 5.31 -18.64 -23.69
N PHE A 27 4.29 -18.37 -22.90
CA PHE A 27 4.28 -17.36 -21.85
C PHE A 27 3.18 -17.69 -20.87
N GLU A 28 3.48 -17.72 -19.62
CA GLU A 28 2.53 -17.94 -18.53
C GLU A 28 2.84 -16.96 -17.39
N LEU A 29 1.78 -16.36 -16.86
CA LEU A 29 1.81 -15.56 -15.65
C LEU A 29 0.77 -16.18 -14.72
N ASP A 30 1.20 -16.64 -13.56
CA ASP A 30 0.33 -17.32 -12.62
C ASP A 30 0.70 -16.95 -11.19
N GLY A 31 -0.28 -16.46 -10.41
CA GLY A 31 0.00 -16.02 -9.06
C GLY A 31 -1.20 -15.39 -8.36
N THR A 32 -1.00 -15.15 -7.09
CA THR A 32 -1.95 -14.47 -6.23
C THR A 32 -1.38 -13.14 -5.74
N LEU A 33 -2.16 -12.08 -5.88
CA LEU A 33 -1.95 -10.79 -5.22
C LEU A 33 -2.91 -10.72 -4.04
N SER A 34 -2.37 -10.75 -2.84
CA SER A 34 -3.12 -10.53 -1.60
C SER A 34 -2.95 -9.09 -1.14
N ILE A 35 -4.05 -8.39 -0.93
CA ILE A 35 -4.08 -7.05 -0.34
C ILE A 35 -4.54 -7.20 1.11
N ASP A 36 -3.60 -7.04 2.03
CA ASP A 36 -3.89 -7.13 3.48
C ASP A 36 -4.55 -5.85 3.98
N THR A 37 -4.13 -4.71 3.44
CA THR A 37 -4.67 -3.40 3.84
C THR A 37 -4.67 -2.45 2.66
N PHE A 38 -5.80 -1.80 2.43
CA PHE A 38 -5.89 -0.59 1.62
C PHE A 38 -6.78 0.43 2.31
N ASP A 39 -6.19 1.50 2.80
CA ASP A 39 -6.87 2.62 3.45
C ASP A 39 -6.61 3.90 2.67
N ARG A 40 -7.63 4.72 2.52
CA ARG A 40 -7.53 6.03 1.92
C ARG A 40 -8.41 7.03 2.66
N ASN A 41 -7.82 8.15 3.05
CA ASN A 41 -8.48 9.31 3.60
C ASN A 41 -8.40 10.47 2.60
N GLY A 42 -9.52 10.91 2.08
CA GLY A 42 -9.61 11.91 1.02
C GLY A 42 -10.47 13.11 1.42
N VAL A 43 -10.07 14.27 0.93
CA VAL A 43 -10.87 15.49 0.96
C VAL A 43 -10.88 16.10 -0.44
N ALA A 44 -12.01 16.66 -0.87
CA ALA A 44 -12.11 17.36 -2.13
C ALA A 44 -13.10 18.52 -2.03
N SER A 45 -12.81 19.61 -2.75
CA SER A 45 -13.68 20.75 -2.87
C SER A 45 -14.47 20.71 -4.19
N PRO A 46 -15.79 20.80 -4.16
CA PRO A 46 -16.62 20.76 -5.37
C PRO A 46 -16.42 21.96 -6.29
N THR A 47 -15.88 23.05 -5.78
CA THR A 47 -15.65 24.30 -6.54
C THR A 47 -14.28 24.33 -7.23
N GLY A 48 -13.43 23.33 -7.05
CA GLY A 48 -12.04 23.34 -7.50
C GLY A 48 -11.13 24.29 -6.72
N ALA A 49 -11.61 24.81 -5.60
CA ALA A 49 -10.77 25.50 -4.62
C ALA A 49 -9.80 24.50 -3.96
N THR A 50 -8.78 25.01 -3.30
CA THR A 50 -7.91 24.16 -2.48
C THR A 50 -8.74 23.53 -1.36
N PRO A 51 -8.84 22.19 -1.27
CA PRO A 51 -9.55 21.54 -0.18
C PRO A 51 -8.94 21.90 1.18
N GLY A 52 -9.76 21.87 2.23
CA GLY A 52 -9.31 21.96 3.61
C GLY A 52 -8.53 20.73 4.06
N GLU A 53 -8.32 20.62 5.37
CA GLU A 53 -7.68 19.47 6.00
C GLU A 53 -8.57 18.22 5.85
N ARG A 54 -7.96 17.04 5.86
CA ARG A 54 -8.69 15.76 5.88
C ARG A 54 -9.42 15.60 7.20
N LEU A 55 -10.47 14.80 7.19
CA LEU A 55 -11.21 14.46 8.40
C LEU A 55 -10.40 13.47 9.26
N ASP A 56 -10.34 13.72 10.55
CA ASP A 56 -9.94 12.73 11.54
C ASP A 56 -11.15 11.83 11.84
N TRP A 57 -11.21 10.67 11.17
CA TRP A 57 -12.33 9.73 11.29
C TRP A 57 -12.39 9.07 12.66
N SER A 58 -11.28 9.05 13.41
CA SER A 58 -11.23 8.45 14.75
C SER A 58 -11.99 9.26 15.81
N THR A 59 -12.24 10.55 15.51
CA THR A 59 -12.86 11.47 16.45
C THR A 59 -14.05 12.25 15.87
N ALA A 60 -14.41 11.99 14.60
CA ALA A 60 -15.37 12.82 13.86
C ALA A 60 -16.83 12.59 14.22
N PHE A 61 -17.19 11.46 14.80
CA PHE A 61 -18.58 11.05 14.98
C PHE A 61 -18.91 10.79 16.45
N ASP A 62 -20.06 11.25 16.87
CA ASP A 62 -20.71 10.99 18.15
C ASP A 62 -22.19 10.68 17.80
N PHE A 63 -22.49 9.39 17.59
CA PHE A 63 -23.79 8.94 17.09
C PHE A 63 -24.88 8.96 18.16
N ASP A 64 -24.51 8.80 19.44
CA ASP A 64 -25.44 8.77 20.55
C ASP A 64 -25.51 10.09 21.33
N SER A 65 -24.66 11.08 20.99
CA SER A 65 -24.61 12.43 21.57
C SER A 65 -24.21 12.41 23.06
N ASP A 66 -23.36 11.46 23.47
CA ASP A 66 -22.86 11.39 24.84
C ASP A 66 -21.62 12.27 25.09
N GLY A 67 -21.07 12.88 24.03
CA GLY A 67 -19.88 13.72 24.04
C GLY A 67 -18.57 12.96 23.89
N THR A 68 -18.64 11.66 23.60
CA THR A 68 -17.49 10.82 23.28
C THR A 68 -17.52 10.43 21.81
N ALA A 69 -16.36 10.36 21.16
CA ALA A 69 -16.32 9.94 19.77
C ALA A 69 -16.61 8.43 19.65
N ASP A 70 -17.46 8.11 18.70
CA ASP A 70 -17.83 6.75 18.34
C ASP A 70 -17.00 6.20 17.19
N THR A 71 -16.81 4.89 17.22
CA THR A 71 -16.16 4.17 16.12
C THR A 71 -17.14 3.95 14.96
N PHE A 72 -16.72 4.26 13.76
CA PHE A 72 -17.49 4.01 12.55
C PHE A 72 -16.99 2.75 11.83
N ASP A 73 -17.79 1.69 11.86
CA ASP A 73 -17.52 0.41 11.18
C ASP A 73 -18.66 0.06 10.20
N PRO A 74 -18.53 0.39 8.90
CA PRO A 74 -19.53 0.02 7.91
C PRO A 74 -19.60 -1.50 7.68
N GLY A 75 -18.58 -2.26 8.05
CA GLY A 75 -18.55 -3.71 7.93
C GLY A 75 -19.43 -4.42 8.94
N ALA A 76 -19.79 -3.78 10.04
CA ALA A 76 -20.71 -4.31 11.04
C ALA A 76 -22.13 -4.56 10.48
N GLU A 77 -22.56 -3.81 9.45
CA GLU A 77 -23.86 -3.90 8.80
C GLU A 77 -23.93 -4.98 7.71
N LEU A 78 -22.82 -5.65 7.40
CA LEU A 78 -22.84 -6.74 6.42
C LEU A 78 -23.62 -7.97 6.95
N PRO A 79 -24.28 -8.76 6.07
CA PRO A 79 -24.92 -10.01 6.47
C PRO A 79 -24.01 -10.99 7.22
N THR A 80 -22.71 -10.96 6.91
CA THR A 80 -21.63 -11.56 7.69
C THR A 80 -20.70 -10.44 8.08
N PRO A 81 -20.75 -9.95 9.33
CA PRO A 81 -19.96 -8.81 9.76
C PRO A 81 -18.47 -9.01 9.52
N GLN A 82 -17.81 -7.94 9.06
CA GLN A 82 -16.38 -7.84 8.84
C GLN A 82 -15.87 -6.59 9.54
N ASP A 83 -14.69 -6.64 10.11
CA ASP A 83 -14.05 -5.46 10.70
C ASP A 83 -13.51 -4.54 9.58
N LEU A 84 -14.26 -3.49 9.28
CA LEU A 84 -13.88 -2.43 8.35
C LEU A 84 -13.88 -1.07 9.07
N THR A 85 -13.43 -1.08 10.31
CA THR A 85 -13.37 0.11 11.15
C THR A 85 -12.59 1.23 10.47
N ILE A 86 -13.25 2.37 10.27
CA ILE A 86 -12.66 3.58 9.72
C ILE A 86 -12.25 4.50 10.87
N ASP A 87 -10.96 4.44 11.20
CA ASP A 87 -10.32 5.14 12.34
C ASP A 87 -9.12 5.99 11.91
N PHE A 88 -9.10 6.44 10.67
CA PHE A 88 -7.99 7.18 10.09
C PHE A 88 -7.87 8.56 10.73
N THR A 89 -6.66 8.92 11.15
CA THR A 89 -6.35 10.31 11.51
C THR A 89 -6.29 11.19 10.24
N ASP A 90 -6.39 12.49 10.40
CA ASP A 90 -6.26 13.48 9.32
C ASP A 90 -4.91 13.42 8.58
N SER A 91 -3.87 12.94 9.26
CA SER A 91 -2.53 12.77 8.72
C SER A 91 -2.43 11.68 7.65
N LEU A 92 -3.23 10.61 7.72
CA LEU A 92 -3.23 9.55 6.72
C LEU A 92 -3.80 10.06 5.39
N GLN A 93 -3.06 9.86 4.29
CA GLN A 93 -3.58 10.05 2.93
C GLN A 93 -3.98 8.71 2.30
N TYR A 94 -3.06 7.76 2.30
CA TYR A 94 -3.34 6.36 1.96
C TYR A 94 -2.26 5.44 2.55
N ARG A 95 -2.62 4.17 2.72
CA ARG A 95 -1.70 3.06 2.92
C ARG A 95 -2.19 1.83 2.16
N LEU A 96 -1.25 1.06 1.66
CA LEU A 96 -1.50 -0.18 0.95
C LEU A 96 -0.42 -1.17 1.35
N SER A 97 -0.81 -2.36 1.77
CA SER A 97 0.12 -3.45 2.01
C SER A 97 -0.43 -4.76 1.48
N GLY A 98 0.45 -5.69 1.21
CA GLY A 98 0.06 -6.99 0.70
C GLY A 98 1.25 -7.80 0.24
N SER A 99 0.95 -8.88 -0.44
CA SER A 99 1.94 -9.81 -0.97
C SER A 99 1.61 -10.26 -2.39
N VAL A 100 2.65 -10.69 -3.10
CA VAL A 100 2.54 -11.39 -4.38
C VAL A 100 3.21 -12.74 -4.22
N THR A 101 2.52 -13.80 -4.60
CA THR A 101 3.05 -15.17 -4.59
C THR A 101 2.75 -15.84 -5.91
N GLY A 102 3.77 -16.43 -6.54
CA GLY A 102 3.59 -17.29 -7.70
C GLY A 102 2.99 -18.63 -7.29
N ASP A 103 2.20 -19.25 -8.17
CA ASP A 103 1.62 -20.58 -8.00
C ASP A 103 1.70 -21.43 -9.30
N GLY A 104 2.43 -20.95 -10.29
CA GLY A 104 2.71 -21.67 -11.53
C GLY A 104 3.73 -22.81 -11.39
N ASN A 105 4.02 -23.47 -12.51
CA ASN A 105 5.00 -24.52 -12.59
C ASN A 105 6.38 -23.99 -12.99
N ASP A 106 7.44 -24.63 -12.48
CA ASP A 106 8.80 -24.38 -12.95
C ASP A 106 9.01 -24.88 -14.41
N LEU A 107 10.21 -24.65 -14.96
CA LEU A 107 10.56 -25.07 -16.33
C LEU A 107 10.50 -26.60 -16.52
N ASP A 108 10.63 -27.37 -15.44
CA ASP A 108 10.54 -28.82 -15.44
C ASP A 108 9.08 -29.32 -15.24
N GLY A 109 8.13 -28.40 -15.06
CA GLY A 109 6.71 -28.68 -14.90
C GLY A 109 6.30 -29.08 -13.46
N ASN A 110 7.15 -28.82 -12.46
CA ASN A 110 6.79 -29.08 -11.07
C ASN A 110 5.97 -27.90 -10.51
N PRO A 111 4.91 -28.18 -9.76
CA PRO A 111 4.16 -27.14 -9.06
C PRO A 111 5.07 -26.40 -8.08
N GLY A 112 5.03 -25.09 -8.11
CA GLY A 112 5.88 -24.28 -7.28
C GLY A 112 5.36 -22.88 -7.06
N THR A 113 6.29 -21.98 -6.84
CA THR A 113 6.03 -20.56 -6.64
C THR A 113 6.38 -19.75 -7.89
N VAL A 114 6.30 -20.34 -9.07
CA VAL A 114 6.60 -19.66 -10.33
C VAL A 114 5.52 -18.64 -10.61
N PHE A 115 5.95 -17.42 -10.77
CA PHE A 115 5.10 -16.25 -11.05
C PHE A 115 5.05 -15.95 -12.54
N LEU A 116 6.18 -16.11 -13.23
CA LEU A 116 6.32 -15.89 -14.66
C LEU A 116 7.12 -17.03 -15.28
N ASN A 117 6.60 -17.63 -16.32
CA ASN A 117 7.31 -18.57 -17.19
C ASN A 117 7.24 -18.06 -18.63
N ALA A 118 8.38 -17.80 -19.25
CA ALA A 118 8.48 -17.23 -20.57
C ALA A 118 9.57 -17.92 -21.41
N GLY A 119 9.24 -19.07 -21.98
CA GLY A 119 10.18 -19.87 -22.77
C GLY A 119 11.31 -20.41 -21.90
N ASP A 120 12.53 -19.93 -22.13
CA ASP A 120 13.73 -20.37 -21.40
C ASP A 120 13.98 -19.62 -20.09
N VAL A 121 13.03 -18.80 -19.62
CA VAL A 121 13.16 -17.96 -18.42
C VAL A 121 11.96 -18.16 -17.51
N SER A 122 12.22 -18.49 -16.24
CA SER A 122 11.22 -18.47 -15.20
C SER A 122 11.59 -17.51 -14.07
N PHE A 123 10.57 -16.96 -13.47
CA PHE A 123 10.68 -16.07 -12.30
C PHE A 123 9.76 -16.62 -11.20
N ALA A 124 10.35 -16.94 -10.06
CA ALA A 124 9.64 -17.57 -8.95
C ALA A 124 9.86 -16.81 -7.64
N GLY A 125 9.00 -17.05 -6.66
CA GLY A 125 9.15 -16.54 -5.31
C GLY A 125 7.92 -15.78 -4.80
N SER A 126 8.11 -15.11 -3.68
CA SER A 126 7.11 -14.23 -3.09
C SER A 126 7.72 -12.88 -2.69
N ALA A 127 6.91 -11.86 -2.71
CA ALA A 127 7.29 -10.53 -2.27
C ALA A 127 6.16 -9.93 -1.44
N GLU A 128 6.53 -9.27 -0.34
CA GLU A 128 5.63 -8.43 0.43
C GLU A 128 5.92 -6.97 0.12
N PHE A 129 4.90 -6.14 0.19
CA PHE A 129 5.03 -4.72 -0.03
C PHE A 129 4.19 -3.92 0.95
N ALA A 130 4.68 -2.73 1.29
CA ALA A 130 3.93 -1.72 2.02
C ALA A 130 4.24 -0.34 1.45
N LEU A 131 3.19 0.41 1.15
CA LEU A 131 3.26 1.77 0.63
C LEU A 131 2.36 2.66 1.47
N SER A 132 2.84 3.84 1.83
CA SER A 132 2.00 4.80 2.54
C SER A 132 2.36 6.24 2.21
N ARG A 133 1.38 7.11 2.39
CA ARG A 133 1.55 8.55 2.33
C ARG A 133 0.83 9.21 3.49
N TRP A 134 1.56 10.09 4.16
CA TRP A 134 1.10 10.83 5.32
C TRP A 134 1.38 12.32 5.17
N THR A 135 0.57 13.13 5.84
CA THR A 135 0.94 14.52 6.15
C THR A 135 1.52 14.54 7.55
N VAL A 136 2.73 15.03 7.71
CA VAL A 136 3.45 15.00 8.98
C VAL A 136 4.26 16.27 9.17
N ASP A 137 4.54 16.61 10.42
CA ASP A 137 5.56 17.58 10.76
C ASP A 137 6.92 16.87 10.87
N ALA A 138 7.93 17.42 10.21
CA ALA A 138 9.28 16.86 10.24
C ALA A 138 10.26 17.83 10.88
N THR A 139 11.01 17.37 11.87
CA THR A 139 12.04 18.19 12.53
C THR A 139 13.33 18.17 11.74
N HIS A 140 13.82 19.35 11.41
CA HIS A 140 15.12 19.58 10.76
C HIS A 140 16.00 20.45 11.64
N SER A 141 17.31 20.48 11.37
CA SER A 141 18.28 21.29 12.14
C SER A 141 17.98 22.79 12.14
N SER A 142 17.27 23.29 11.13
CA SER A 142 16.86 24.70 11.00
C SER A 142 15.45 25.00 11.49
N GLY A 143 14.70 24.01 11.97
CA GLY A 143 13.33 24.19 12.46
C GLY A 143 12.43 23.01 12.17
N VAL A 144 11.11 23.24 12.23
CA VAL A 144 10.08 22.26 11.90
C VAL A 144 9.53 22.55 10.51
N LEU A 145 9.48 21.54 9.68
CA LEU A 145 8.78 21.54 8.41
C LEU A 145 7.35 21.07 8.66
N THR A 146 6.38 21.97 8.59
CA THR A 146 4.97 21.65 8.87
C THR A 146 4.27 21.12 7.63
N ASP A 147 3.26 20.26 7.83
CA ASP A 147 2.38 19.72 6.79
C ASP A 147 3.14 19.09 5.61
N THR A 148 4.27 18.47 5.88
CA THR A 148 5.06 17.82 4.84
C THR A 148 4.41 16.52 4.40
N THR A 149 4.64 16.13 3.15
CA THR A 149 4.27 14.80 2.66
C THR A 149 5.40 13.81 2.94
N LEU A 150 5.09 12.77 3.71
CA LEU A 150 5.95 11.61 3.89
C LEU A 150 5.45 10.45 3.02
N ASP A 151 6.22 10.10 2.00
CA ASP A 151 6.05 8.87 1.24
C ASP A 151 6.95 7.77 1.82
N SER A 152 6.39 6.58 2.02
CA SER A 152 7.11 5.42 2.52
C SER A 152 6.82 4.21 1.64
N TYR A 153 7.87 3.46 1.31
CA TYR A 153 7.81 2.24 0.50
C TYR A 153 8.68 1.19 1.17
N ALA A 154 8.16 0.00 1.36
CA ALA A 154 8.91 -1.15 1.84
C ALA A 154 8.61 -2.36 0.96
N PHE A 155 9.63 -3.15 0.69
CA PHE A 155 9.54 -4.42 -0.03
C PHE A 155 10.36 -5.45 0.70
N SER A 156 9.81 -6.66 0.82
CA SER A 156 10.51 -7.84 1.30
C SER A 156 10.46 -8.89 0.20
N LEU A 157 11.61 -9.36 -0.22
CA LEU A 157 11.76 -10.42 -1.22
C LEU A 157 12.11 -11.70 -0.48
N ASN A 158 11.33 -12.74 -0.70
CA ASN A 158 11.53 -14.02 -0.06
C ASN A 158 11.75 -15.09 -1.13
N ASP A 159 13.00 -15.56 -1.21
CA ASP A 159 13.46 -16.57 -2.17
C ASP A 159 13.04 -16.26 -3.63
N VAL A 160 13.19 -14.99 -4.02
CA VAL A 160 12.93 -14.61 -5.41
C VAL A 160 14.01 -15.17 -6.30
N THR A 161 13.63 -16.07 -7.19
CA THR A 161 14.54 -16.79 -8.09
C THR A 161 14.25 -16.40 -9.53
N LEU A 162 15.31 -16.09 -10.26
CA LEU A 162 15.32 -15.99 -11.73
C LEU A 162 16.10 -17.17 -12.27
N GLU A 163 15.46 -18.02 -13.03
CA GLU A 163 16.07 -19.16 -13.71
C GLU A 163 16.08 -18.93 -15.21
N VAL A 164 17.23 -19.22 -15.83
CA VAL A 164 17.40 -19.25 -17.28
C VAL A 164 17.85 -20.67 -17.63
N ASP A 165 17.00 -21.38 -18.36
CA ASP A 165 17.17 -22.81 -18.67
C ASP A 165 18.62 -23.18 -19.02
N SER A 166 19.17 -24.16 -18.31
CA SER A 166 20.52 -24.72 -18.51
C SER A 166 21.67 -23.70 -18.52
N VAL A 167 21.42 -22.44 -18.15
CA VAL A 167 22.41 -21.36 -18.18
C VAL A 167 22.76 -20.84 -16.78
N ALA A 168 21.77 -20.40 -16.01
CA ALA A 168 22.02 -19.80 -14.70
C ALA A 168 20.74 -19.72 -13.85
N THR A 169 20.95 -19.80 -12.53
CA THR A 169 19.92 -19.50 -11.52
C THR A 169 20.45 -18.40 -10.61
N PHE A 170 19.64 -17.37 -10.39
CA PHE A 170 19.93 -16.28 -9.46
C PHE A 170 18.84 -16.26 -8.40
N SER A 171 19.22 -16.14 -7.15
CA SER A 171 18.29 -16.01 -6.03
C SER A 171 18.57 -14.74 -5.25
N VAL A 172 17.52 -14.07 -4.80
CA VAL A 172 17.59 -12.84 -3.99
C VAL A 172 16.61 -12.97 -2.83
N THR A 173 17.13 -12.78 -1.62
CA THR A 173 16.36 -12.62 -0.40
C THR A 173 16.75 -11.32 0.28
N GLY A 174 15.80 -10.61 0.89
CA GLY A 174 16.12 -9.40 1.63
C GLY A 174 14.98 -8.39 1.65
N ALA A 175 15.23 -7.28 2.33
CA ALA A 175 14.27 -6.20 2.45
C ALA A 175 14.87 -4.84 2.09
N VAL A 176 14.06 -3.98 1.50
CA VAL A 176 14.42 -2.60 1.21
C VAL A 176 13.30 -1.66 1.65
N GLY A 177 13.70 -0.61 2.37
CA GLY A 177 12.82 0.50 2.74
C GLY A 177 13.29 1.80 2.11
N PHE A 178 12.36 2.58 1.60
CA PHE A 178 12.58 3.91 1.08
C PHE A 178 11.59 4.88 1.71
N ALA A 179 12.08 6.06 2.10
CA ALA A 179 11.24 7.14 2.58
C ALA A 179 11.63 8.46 1.92
N LYS A 180 10.63 9.28 1.63
CA LYS A 180 10.80 10.63 1.08
C LYS A 180 9.92 11.61 1.83
N VAL A 181 10.53 12.68 2.35
CA VAL A 181 9.82 13.83 2.91
C VAL A 181 9.84 14.95 1.89
N THR A 182 8.67 15.43 1.51
CA THR A 182 8.51 16.54 0.56
C THR A 182 7.80 17.68 1.28
N PRO A 183 8.48 18.80 1.54
CA PRO A 183 7.87 19.99 2.12
C PRO A 183 6.76 20.57 1.26
N THR A 184 5.82 21.26 1.88
CA THR A 184 4.74 21.99 1.19
C THR A 184 5.29 23.19 0.42
N ASP A 185 6.36 23.83 0.93
CA ASP A 185 7.08 24.89 0.20
C ASP A 185 7.90 24.27 -0.94
N ALA A 186 7.49 24.56 -2.18
CA ALA A 186 8.15 24.06 -3.39
C ALA A 186 9.60 24.53 -3.56
N THR A 187 10.04 25.51 -2.78
CA THR A 187 11.44 26.01 -2.79
C THR A 187 12.32 25.33 -1.75
N ALA A 188 11.73 24.55 -0.84
CA ALA A 188 12.47 23.82 0.18
C ALA A 188 13.03 22.50 -0.37
N ASP A 189 14.14 22.07 0.21
CA ASP A 189 14.76 20.79 -0.13
C ASP A 189 13.85 19.61 0.28
N TYR A 190 13.85 18.53 -0.51
CA TYR A 190 13.26 17.26 -0.13
C TYR A 190 14.32 16.33 0.48
N TYR A 191 13.88 15.42 1.34
CA TYR A 191 14.75 14.51 2.06
C TYR A 191 14.41 13.08 1.72
N THR A 192 15.45 12.24 1.54
CA THR A 192 15.27 10.82 1.24
C THR A 192 16.10 9.95 2.17
N ALA A 193 15.57 8.79 2.50
CA ALA A 193 16.26 7.75 3.23
C ALA A 193 16.03 6.40 2.54
N ILE A 194 17.09 5.60 2.49
CA ILE A 194 17.05 4.22 2.00
C ILE A 194 17.68 3.34 3.05
N LYS A 195 17.05 2.22 3.34
CA LYS A 195 17.58 1.18 4.21
C LYS A 195 17.41 -0.16 3.53
N MET A 196 18.46 -0.95 3.51
CA MET A 196 18.44 -2.36 3.09
C MET A 196 18.83 -3.23 4.27
N GLY A 197 18.25 -4.40 4.36
CA GLY A 197 18.55 -5.38 5.39
C GLY A 197 18.49 -6.79 4.83
N ASP A 198 19.39 -7.64 5.35
CA ASP A 198 19.43 -9.09 5.09
C ASP A 198 19.38 -9.45 3.58
N VAL A 199 20.09 -8.69 2.76
CA VAL A 199 20.19 -8.95 1.31
C VAL A 199 21.32 -9.94 1.06
N ASP A 200 20.93 -11.14 0.55
CA ASP A 200 21.82 -12.22 0.11
C ASP A 200 21.64 -12.51 -1.37
#